data_331138ab586d4534758def307f8aaee6
#
_entry.id   331138ab586d4534758def307f8aaee6
#
_cell.length_a   1.000
_cell.length_b   1.000
_cell.length_c   1.000
_cell.angle_alpha   90.00
_cell.angle_beta   90.00
_cell.angle_gamma   90.00
#
_symmetry.space_group_name_H-M   'P 1'
#
loop_
_entity.id
_entity.type
_entity.pdbx_description
1 polymer ?
#
loop_
_entity_poly.entity_id
_entity_poly.type
_entity_poly.pdbx_seq_one_letter_code
_entity_poly.pdbx_strand_id
1 'polypeptide(L)'
;MAVLESIDTEKIIKDRMQQLMTYWQQNDPPNSAQYDVAGLEFDPIRINQELNAYFELMLRDRVNQACRAVTLAFATGSNLDAIGSRYPYGVPRKAIVNGDAYDETDDDYRTRLWLSPSIFSLNGPGQGTFESYVFWALSAPMFPGEWNIKHASALTKPGTGYVYIPIISAQIGNPSLTWNISPDGNIWKLVPDTQPMPTNNQIKAVYEYITALGTARKGLTDVVVVQAPRPIFTTINIDLWLFPGVDKQTLMQDAATAMSELVTAMRWLGADLTLLSIDGALTQAGIYNRTIISPTADTNVDPTGIVIISSVQLRYRGTGE
;
A
#
# COMPACT_ATOMS: atom_id res chain seq x y z
N MET A 1 -23.71 -1.67 4.52
CA MET A 1 -24.12 -2.11 3.17
C MET A 1 -22.84 -2.31 2.37
N ALA A 2 -22.57 -3.50 1.84
CA ALA A 2 -21.36 -3.72 1.04
C ALA A 2 -21.46 -2.94 -0.28
N VAL A 3 -20.44 -2.15 -0.61
CA VAL A 3 -20.39 -1.36 -1.86
C VAL A 3 -20.18 -2.28 -3.08
N LEU A 4 -19.61 -3.46 -2.86
CA LEU A 4 -19.35 -4.46 -3.89
C LEU A 4 -20.21 -5.69 -3.64
N GLU A 5 -20.82 -6.20 -4.70
CA GLU A 5 -21.61 -7.41 -4.63
C GLU A 5 -20.70 -8.65 -4.70
N SER A 6 -20.95 -9.63 -3.82
CA SER A 6 -20.30 -10.94 -3.92
C SER A 6 -20.95 -11.72 -5.06
N ILE A 7 -20.16 -12.07 -6.06
CA ILE A 7 -20.62 -12.81 -7.24
C ILE A 7 -20.35 -14.29 -7.01
N ASP A 8 -21.45 -15.06 -6.97
CA ASP A 8 -21.42 -16.52 -6.87
C ASP A 8 -22.14 -17.11 -8.11
N THR A 9 -21.35 -17.71 -8.98
CA THR A 9 -21.81 -18.25 -10.26
C THR A 9 -22.85 -19.37 -10.09
N GLU A 10 -22.59 -20.28 -9.15
CA GLU A 10 -23.50 -21.42 -8.90
C GLU A 10 -24.85 -20.94 -8.37
N LYS A 11 -24.83 -19.95 -7.50
CA LYS A 11 -26.03 -19.33 -6.97
C LYS A 11 -26.85 -18.66 -8.08
N ILE A 12 -26.20 -17.91 -8.98
CA ILE A 12 -26.86 -17.24 -10.11
C ILE A 12 -27.54 -18.27 -11.01
N ILE A 13 -26.83 -19.36 -11.36
CA ILE A 13 -27.39 -20.45 -12.19
C ILE A 13 -28.61 -21.05 -11.49
N LYS A 14 -28.50 -21.38 -10.22
CA LYS A 14 -29.59 -21.97 -9.42
C LYS A 14 -30.80 -21.04 -9.35
N ASP A 15 -30.59 -19.77 -9.07
CA ASP A 15 -31.66 -18.77 -8.97
C ASP A 15 -32.38 -18.60 -10.32
N ARG A 16 -31.65 -18.58 -11.44
CA ARG A 16 -32.23 -18.51 -12.78
C ARG A 16 -33.05 -19.76 -13.15
N MET A 17 -32.55 -20.93 -12.85
CA MET A 17 -33.28 -22.16 -13.04
C MET A 17 -34.57 -22.17 -12.20
N GLN A 18 -34.51 -21.74 -10.95
CA GLN A 18 -35.69 -21.65 -10.10
C GLN A 18 -36.71 -20.63 -10.62
N GLN A 19 -36.25 -19.47 -11.09
CA GLN A 19 -37.12 -18.45 -11.70
C GLN A 19 -37.80 -18.99 -12.96
N LEU A 20 -37.08 -19.68 -13.84
CA LEU A 20 -37.62 -20.30 -15.04
C LEU A 20 -38.71 -21.32 -14.68
N MET A 21 -38.42 -22.21 -13.74
CA MET A 21 -39.39 -23.24 -13.31
C MET A 21 -40.65 -22.61 -12.67
N THR A 22 -40.47 -21.57 -11.86
CA THR A 22 -41.57 -20.82 -11.25
C THR A 22 -42.44 -20.15 -12.31
N TYR A 23 -41.83 -19.48 -13.29
CA TYR A 23 -42.52 -18.82 -14.39
C TYR A 23 -43.28 -19.84 -15.26
N TRP A 24 -42.65 -20.98 -15.57
CA TRP A 24 -43.27 -22.05 -16.39
C TRP A 24 -44.43 -22.69 -15.67
N GLN A 25 -44.27 -22.96 -14.37
CA GLN A 25 -45.33 -23.54 -13.52
C GLN A 25 -46.58 -22.62 -13.43
N GLN A 26 -46.37 -21.30 -13.49
CA GLN A 26 -47.46 -20.33 -13.48
C GLN A 26 -48.21 -20.23 -14.83
N ASN A 27 -47.49 -20.37 -15.96
CA ASN A 27 -48.04 -20.12 -17.28
C ASN A 27 -48.44 -21.39 -18.02
N ASP A 28 -47.81 -22.52 -17.73
CA ASP A 28 -48.10 -23.83 -18.36
C ASP A 28 -47.90 -24.98 -17.37
N PRO A 29 -48.81 -25.13 -16.38
CA PRO A 29 -48.70 -26.15 -15.35
C PRO A 29 -48.60 -27.60 -15.85
N PRO A 30 -49.36 -28.01 -16.90
CA PRO A 30 -49.32 -29.38 -17.37
C PRO A 30 -47.95 -29.80 -17.94
N ASN A 31 -47.32 -28.94 -18.69
CA ASN A 31 -46.03 -29.23 -19.31
C ASN A 31 -44.86 -29.03 -18.33
N SER A 32 -44.96 -28.08 -17.40
CA SER A 32 -43.93 -27.88 -16.36
C SER A 32 -43.81 -29.07 -15.42
N ALA A 33 -44.93 -29.77 -15.14
CA ALA A 33 -44.95 -30.97 -14.29
C ALA A 33 -44.25 -32.19 -14.92
N GLN A 34 -44.12 -32.21 -16.24
CA GLN A 34 -43.47 -33.29 -16.98
C GLN A 34 -41.97 -33.09 -17.20
N TYR A 35 -41.49 -31.91 -16.88
CA TYR A 35 -40.10 -31.54 -17.12
C TYR A 35 -39.27 -31.71 -15.84
N ASP A 36 -38.49 -32.78 -15.77
CA ASP A 36 -37.54 -33.04 -14.69
C ASP A 36 -36.11 -32.67 -15.14
N VAL A 37 -35.71 -31.46 -14.84
CA VAL A 37 -34.42 -30.89 -15.27
C VAL A 37 -33.29 -31.19 -14.28
N ALA A 38 -33.62 -31.65 -13.07
CA ALA A 38 -32.66 -31.73 -11.96
C ALA A 38 -31.52 -32.73 -12.19
N GLY A 39 -31.61 -33.59 -13.19
CA GLY A 39 -30.63 -34.62 -13.47
C GLY A 39 -29.89 -34.54 -14.81
N LEU A 40 -30.25 -33.62 -15.70
CA LEU A 40 -29.73 -33.62 -17.09
C LEU A 40 -28.66 -32.51 -17.29
N GLU A 41 -27.38 -32.87 -17.29
CA GLU A 41 -26.28 -31.93 -17.52
C GLU A 41 -26.29 -31.34 -18.93
N PHE A 42 -26.85 -32.01 -19.92
CA PHE A 42 -26.84 -31.63 -21.35
C PHE A 42 -28.20 -31.15 -21.86
N ASP A 43 -29.12 -30.75 -20.99
CA ASP A 43 -30.40 -30.22 -21.42
C ASP A 43 -30.21 -28.83 -22.09
N PRO A 44 -30.75 -28.59 -23.31
CA PRO A 44 -30.63 -27.31 -24.01
C PRO A 44 -31.18 -26.12 -23.23
N ILE A 45 -32.22 -26.33 -22.40
CA ILE A 45 -32.80 -25.27 -21.57
C ILE A 45 -31.85 -24.91 -20.43
N ARG A 46 -31.25 -25.90 -19.79
CA ARG A 46 -30.23 -25.70 -18.76
C ARG A 46 -29.02 -24.97 -19.33
N ILE A 47 -28.46 -25.39 -20.46
CA ILE A 47 -27.35 -24.75 -21.15
C ILE A 47 -27.69 -23.29 -21.47
N ASN A 48 -28.93 -23.00 -21.89
CA ASN A 48 -29.37 -21.62 -22.16
C ASN A 48 -29.40 -20.78 -20.86
N GLN A 49 -29.86 -21.34 -19.74
CA GLN A 49 -29.87 -20.65 -18.46
C GLN A 49 -28.45 -20.43 -17.92
N GLU A 50 -27.54 -21.36 -18.12
CA GLU A 50 -26.12 -21.22 -17.78
C GLU A 50 -25.48 -20.11 -18.61
N LEU A 51 -25.77 -20.02 -19.92
CA LEU A 51 -25.29 -18.91 -20.76
C LEU A 51 -25.86 -17.56 -20.29
N ASN A 52 -27.15 -17.50 -19.96
CA ASN A 52 -27.77 -16.29 -19.42
C ASN A 52 -27.18 -15.91 -18.05
N ALA A 53 -26.88 -16.89 -17.20
CA ALA A 53 -26.20 -16.66 -15.92
C ALA A 53 -24.79 -16.09 -16.12
N TYR A 54 -24.08 -16.57 -17.15
CA TYR A 54 -22.76 -16.01 -17.51
C TYR A 54 -22.87 -14.53 -17.94
N PHE A 55 -23.84 -14.15 -18.75
CA PHE A 55 -24.07 -12.75 -19.13
C PHE A 55 -24.43 -11.89 -17.91
N GLU A 56 -25.24 -12.40 -17.00
CA GLU A 56 -25.57 -11.72 -15.76
C GLU A 56 -24.32 -11.51 -14.88
N LEU A 57 -23.48 -12.53 -14.76
CA LEU A 57 -22.20 -12.46 -14.05
C LEU A 57 -21.32 -11.34 -14.63
N MET A 58 -21.19 -11.29 -15.95
CA MET A 58 -20.42 -10.23 -16.64
C MET A 58 -20.98 -8.83 -16.35
N LEU A 59 -22.30 -8.67 -16.33
CA LEU A 59 -22.95 -7.39 -16.02
C LEU A 59 -22.71 -6.97 -14.56
N ARG A 60 -22.85 -7.90 -13.61
CA ARG A 60 -22.60 -7.66 -12.19
C ARG A 60 -21.14 -7.32 -11.93
N ASP A 61 -20.22 -8.04 -12.57
CA ASP A 61 -18.78 -7.72 -12.49
C ASP A 61 -18.49 -6.34 -13.07
N ARG A 62 -19.11 -5.96 -14.19
CA ARG A 62 -19.00 -4.63 -14.76
C ARG A 62 -19.49 -3.54 -13.82
N VAL A 63 -20.59 -3.77 -13.10
CA VAL A 63 -21.09 -2.86 -12.07
C VAL A 63 -20.09 -2.75 -10.91
N ASN A 64 -19.55 -3.87 -10.44
CA ASN A 64 -18.53 -3.86 -9.39
C ASN A 64 -17.28 -3.11 -9.82
N GLN A 65 -16.82 -3.30 -11.06
CA GLN A 65 -15.69 -2.55 -11.62
C GLN A 65 -15.97 -1.04 -11.68
N ALA A 66 -17.19 -0.66 -12.11
CA ALA A 66 -17.60 0.75 -12.12
C ALA A 66 -17.64 1.36 -10.71
N CYS A 67 -18.13 0.62 -9.72
CA CYS A 67 -18.11 1.05 -8.33
C CYS A 67 -16.66 1.24 -7.80
N ARG A 68 -15.75 0.32 -8.14
CA ARG A 68 -14.33 0.44 -7.79
C ARG A 68 -13.71 1.66 -8.45
N ALA A 69 -14.01 1.91 -9.72
CA ALA A 69 -13.45 3.02 -10.49
C ALA A 69 -13.78 4.41 -9.92
N VAL A 70 -14.92 4.56 -9.23
CA VAL A 70 -15.35 5.84 -8.64
C VAL A 70 -15.05 5.97 -7.14
N THR A 71 -14.48 4.95 -6.52
CA THR A 71 -14.17 4.92 -5.09
C THR A 71 -12.69 5.19 -4.87
N LEU A 72 -12.34 6.21 -4.09
CA LEU A 72 -10.94 6.62 -3.85
C LEU A 72 -10.04 5.45 -3.37
N ALA A 73 -10.58 4.56 -2.54
CA ALA A 73 -9.83 3.42 -2.01
C ALA A 73 -9.39 2.40 -3.08
N PHE A 74 -10.15 2.29 -4.20
CA PHE A 74 -9.95 1.24 -5.20
C PHE A 74 -9.62 1.77 -6.60
N ALA A 75 -9.83 3.06 -6.85
CA ALA A 75 -9.55 3.65 -8.16
C ALA A 75 -8.05 3.64 -8.47
N THR A 76 -7.71 3.42 -9.73
CA THR A 76 -6.34 3.38 -10.25
C THR A 76 -6.22 4.19 -11.54
N GLY A 77 -5.00 4.65 -11.85
CA GLY A 77 -4.69 5.36 -13.08
C GLY A 77 -5.64 6.53 -13.37
N SER A 78 -6.17 6.61 -14.58
CA SER A 78 -7.06 7.71 -15.02
C SER A 78 -8.35 7.85 -14.21
N ASN A 79 -8.87 6.78 -13.62
CA ASN A 79 -10.02 6.86 -12.73
C ASN A 79 -9.67 7.62 -11.45
N LEU A 80 -8.49 7.39 -10.90
CA LEU A 80 -7.98 8.11 -9.74
C LEU A 80 -7.72 9.59 -10.07
N ASP A 81 -7.21 9.87 -11.27
CA ASP A 81 -7.01 11.24 -11.76
C ASP A 81 -8.35 11.97 -11.90
N ALA A 82 -9.41 11.29 -12.38
CA ALA A 82 -10.76 11.82 -12.45
C ALA A 82 -11.35 12.14 -11.06
N ILE A 83 -11.04 11.31 -10.05
CA ILE A 83 -11.42 11.59 -8.66
C ILE A 83 -10.69 12.85 -8.17
N GLY A 84 -9.40 12.96 -8.38
CA GLY A 84 -8.61 14.12 -7.97
C GLY A 84 -9.12 15.43 -8.57
N SER A 85 -9.61 15.41 -9.80
CA SER A 85 -10.18 16.58 -10.48
C SER A 85 -11.50 17.07 -9.85
N ARG A 86 -12.19 16.24 -9.06
CA ARG A 86 -13.47 16.60 -8.42
C ARG A 86 -13.32 17.43 -7.13
N TYR A 87 -12.13 17.46 -6.55
CA TYR A 87 -11.90 18.29 -5.36
C TYR A 87 -11.94 19.78 -5.74
N PRO A 88 -12.40 20.67 -4.81
CA PRO A 88 -12.73 22.07 -5.13
C PRO A 88 -11.63 22.84 -5.86
N TYR A 89 -10.38 22.48 -5.68
CA TYR A 89 -9.24 23.17 -6.29
C TYR A 89 -8.46 22.30 -7.28
N GLY A 90 -8.96 21.09 -7.59
CA GLY A 90 -8.25 20.09 -8.39
C GLY A 90 -6.89 19.73 -7.75
N VAL A 91 -6.70 18.47 -7.47
CA VAL A 91 -5.40 17.98 -7.00
C VAL A 91 -4.82 17.14 -8.12
N PRO A 92 -4.00 17.70 -9.02
CA PRO A 92 -3.43 16.95 -10.13
C PRO A 92 -2.37 15.97 -9.61
N ARG A 93 -2.22 14.85 -10.32
CA ARG A 93 -1.06 13.98 -10.15
C ARG A 93 0.22 14.77 -10.46
N LYS A 94 1.29 14.52 -9.72
CA LYS A 94 2.58 15.13 -10.00
C LYS A 94 3.10 14.62 -11.34
N ALA A 95 3.39 15.54 -12.26
CA ALA A 95 3.93 15.21 -13.54
C ALA A 95 5.41 14.81 -13.44
N ILE A 96 5.83 13.89 -14.33
CA ILE A 96 7.25 13.60 -14.56
C ILE A 96 7.93 14.87 -15.06
N VAL A 97 9.00 15.28 -14.40
CA VAL A 97 9.84 16.37 -14.86
C VAL A 97 11.09 15.77 -15.50
N ASN A 98 11.25 15.94 -16.82
CA ASN A 98 12.42 15.53 -17.60
C ASN A 98 12.71 14.02 -17.79
N GLY A 99 11.70 13.16 -17.82
CA GLY A 99 11.88 11.75 -18.19
C GLY A 99 12.55 10.85 -17.14
N ASP A 100 13.29 11.42 -16.20
CA ASP A 100 13.95 10.72 -15.07
C ASP A 100 13.23 10.92 -13.74
N ALA A 101 12.14 11.65 -13.75
CA ALA A 101 11.39 11.91 -12.53
C ALA A 101 10.53 10.68 -12.22
N TYR A 102 10.57 10.32 -10.98
CA TYR A 102 9.76 9.24 -10.45
C TYR A 102 8.31 9.67 -10.42
N ASP A 103 7.50 8.99 -11.22
CA ASP A 103 6.06 9.18 -11.23
C ASP A 103 5.51 9.03 -9.83
N GLU A 104 4.55 9.89 -9.52
CA GLU A 104 3.74 9.69 -8.33
C GLU A 104 2.93 8.42 -8.53
N THR A 105 3.18 7.40 -7.70
CA THR A 105 2.42 6.15 -7.73
C THR A 105 0.95 6.39 -7.37
N ASP A 106 0.07 5.47 -7.77
CA ASP A 106 -1.34 5.55 -7.39
C ASP A 106 -1.53 5.63 -5.86
N ASP A 107 -0.68 4.94 -5.09
CA ASP A 107 -0.75 4.94 -3.64
C ASP A 107 -0.29 6.27 -3.02
N ASP A 108 0.78 6.86 -3.55
CA ASP A 108 1.26 8.19 -3.10
C ASP A 108 0.23 9.27 -3.45
N TYR A 109 -0.33 9.20 -4.66
CA TYR A 109 -1.38 10.14 -5.10
C TYR A 109 -2.66 9.99 -4.27
N ARG A 110 -3.08 8.76 -3.99
CA ARG A 110 -4.22 8.47 -3.11
C ARG A 110 -4.02 9.02 -1.72
N THR A 111 -2.81 8.89 -1.16
CA THR A 111 -2.44 9.47 0.13
C THR A 111 -2.59 11.00 0.13
N ARG A 112 -2.14 11.68 -0.93
CA ARG A 112 -2.34 13.13 -1.08
C ARG A 112 -3.81 13.51 -1.20
N LEU A 113 -4.60 12.74 -1.95
CA LEU A 113 -6.04 12.97 -2.07
C LEU A 113 -6.76 12.82 -0.73
N TRP A 114 -6.35 11.85 0.11
CA TRP A 114 -6.89 11.69 1.47
C TRP A 114 -6.61 12.90 2.37
N LEU A 115 -5.43 13.51 2.22
CA LEU A 115 -5.03 14.68 3.01
C LEU A 115 -5.67 15.98 2.51
N SER A 116 -6.11 16.03 1.26
CA SER A 116 -6.61 17.25 0.62
C SER A 116 -7.81 17.89 1.33
N PRO A 117 -8.79 17.18 1.91
CA PRO A 117 -9.89 17.80 2.65
C PRO A 117 -9.44 18.64 3.85
N SER A 118 -8.30 18.30 4.47
CA SER A 118 -7.74 19.05 5.60
C SER A 118 -7.31 20.48 5.24
N ILE A 119 -7.09 20.75 3.93
CA ILE A 119 -6.65 22.05 3.43
C ILE A 119 -7.85 22.92 3.07
N PHE A 120 -8.95 22.31 2.63
CA PHE A 120 -10.11 22.97 2.06
C PHE A 120 -11.27 23.07 3.07
N SER A 121 -10.96 23.31 4.35
CA SER A 121 -11.97 23.56 5.38
C SER A 121 -12.88 24.71 4.98
N LEU A 122 -14.21 24.55 5.20
CA LEU A 122 -15.23 25.56 4.93
C LEU A 122 -15.01 26.91 5.67
N ASN A 123 -14.23 26.93 6.73
CA ASN A 123 -13.92 28.10 7.55
C ASN A 123 -12.59 28.80 7.18
N GLY A 124 -12.10 28.58 5.98
CA GLY A 124 -10.81 29.08 5.49
C GLY A 124 -9.83 27.95 5.23
N PRO A 125 -8.72 28.22 4.54
CA PRO A 125 -7.69 27.21 4.33
C PRO A 125 -7.29 26.68 5.70
N GLY A 126 -7.23 25.38 5.86
CA GLY A 126 -6.81 24.70 7.09
C GLY A 126 -5.32 24.93 7.37
N GLN A 127 -4.94 26.21 7.40
CA GLN A 127 -3.58 26.67 7.65
C GLN A 127 -3.18 26.31 9.07
N GLY A 128 -1.99 25.77 9.22
CA GLY A 128 -1.43 25.47 10.54
C GLY A 128 -1.90 24.16 11.14
N THR A 129 -2.68 23.34 10.45
CA THR A 129 -2.93 21.96 10.88
C THR A 129 -1.76 21.06 10.45
N PHE A 130 -1.50 19.99 11.21
CA PHE A 130 -0.43 19.05 10.89
C PHE A 130 -0.63 18.42 9.51
N GLU A 131 -1.85 18.01 9.21
CA GLU A 131 -2.23 17.38 7.94
C GLU A 131 -2.04 18.34 6.76
N SER A 132 -2.27 19.65 6.96
CA SER A 132 -2.03 20.64 5.91
C SER A 132 -0.55 20.78 5.59
N TYR A 133 0.32 20.78 6.59
CA TYR A 133 1.77 20.81 6.38
C TYR A 133 2.28 19.54 5.70
N VAL A 134 1.77 18.37 6.10
CA VAL A 134 2.08 17.10 5.44
C VAL A 134 1.65 17.13 3.98
N PHE A 135 0.41 17.56 3.70
CA PHE A 135 -0.07 17.69 2.32
C PHE A 135 0.82 18.62 1.48
N TRP A 136 1.17 19.79 2.00
CA TRP A 136 2.00 20.73 1.26
C TRP A 136 3.41 20.20 1.05
N ALA A 137 3.99 19.49 2.03
CA ALA A 137 5.29 18.85 1.88
C ALA A 137 5.27 17.79 0.77
N LEU A 138 4.23 16.93 0.75
CA LEU A 138 4.05 15.92 -0.30
C LEU A 138 3.73 16.53 -1.67
N SER A 139 3.09 17.72 -1.70
CA SER A 139 2.69 18.41 -2.93
C SER A 139 3.78 19.31 -3.51
N ALA A 140 4.88 19.53 -2.79
CA ALA A 140 5.96 20.40 -3.24
C ALA A 140 6.56 19.91 -4.57
N PRO A 141 6.70 20.79 -5.57
CA PRO A 141 7.42 20.46 -6.80
C PRO A 141 8.92 20.32 -6.49
N MET A 142 9.53 19.28 -7.03
CA MET A 142 10.97 19.06 -6.88
C MET A 142 11.76 19.76 -7.99
N PHE A 143 13.03 20.03 -7.73
CA PHE A 143 13.95 20.46 -8.77
C PHE A 143 14.20 19.32 -9.76
N PRO A 144 14.57 19.62 -11.03
CA PRO A 144 14.90 18.60 -12.01
C PRO A 144 15.97 17.63 -11.49
N GLY A 145 15.73 16.31 -11.69
CA GLY A 145 16.62 15.25 -11.20
C GLY A 145 16.47 14.85 -9.75
N GLU A 146 15.61 15.52 -8.99
CA GLU A 146 15.34 15.16 -7.59
C GLU A 146 14.12 14.25 -7.47
N TRP A 147 14.20 13.28 -6.55
CA TRP A 147 13.09 12.40 -6.22
C TRP A 147 11.96 13.14 -5.51
N ASN A 148 10.72 12.72 -5.73
CA ASN A 148 9.58 13.19 -4.98
C ASN A 148 9.70 12.86 -3.48
N ILE A 149 8.93 13.57 -2.66
CA ILE A 149 8.79 13.23 -1.25
C ILE A 149 7.78 12.08 -1.12
N LYS A 150 8.21 11.01 -0.45
CA LYS A 150 7.39 9.81 -0.22
C LYS A 150 6.52 9.96 1.02
N HIS A 151 7.11 10.47 2.08
CA HIS A 151 6.43 10.64 3.36
C HIS A 151 6.92 11.92 4.06
N ALA A 152 6.02 12.55 4.79
CA ALA A 152 6.30 13.69 5.64
C ALA A 152 5.49 13.58 6.93
N SER A 153 5.98 14.19 7.98
CA SER A 153 5.26 14.39 9.24
C SER A 153 5.34 15.87 9.61
N ALA A 154 4.49 16.32 10.50
CA ALA A 154 4.56 17.67 11.03
C ALA A 154 4.39 17.62 12.55
N LEU A 155 5.25 18.33 13.26
CA LEU A 155 5.27 18.35 14.72
C LEU A 155 5.52 19.76 15.22
N THR A 156 4.88 20.12 16.32
CA THR A 156 5.16 21.38 17.01
C THR A 156 5.82 21.13 18.35
N LYS A 157 6.68 22.06 18.76
CA LYS A 157 7.11 22.15 20.14
C LYS A 157 6.18 23.15 20.84
N PRO A 158 5.38 22.73 21.80
CA PRO A 158 4.40 23.60 22.46
C PRO A 158 5.00 24.91 22.95
N GLY A 159 4.32 26.01 22.72
CA GLY A 159 4.71 27.35 23.16
C GLY A 159 5.84 28.03 22.38
N THR A 160 6.35 27.43 21.30
CA THR A 160 7.47 27.99 20.53
C THR A 160 7.10 28.58 19.18
N GLY A 161 5.95 28.21 18.61
CA GLY A 161 5.56 28.58 17.23
C GLY A 161 6.38 27.85 16.13
N TYR A 162 7.30 26.97 16.49
CA TYR A 162 8.06 26.19 15.50
C TYR A 162 7.27 24.95 15.05
N VAL A 163 7.22 24.75 13.74
CA VAL A 163 6.68 23.55 13.10
C VAL A 163 7.82 22.81 12.41
N TYR A 164 8.15 21.64 12.90
CA TYR A 164 9.18 20.78 12.34
C TYR A 164 8.56 19.82 11.35
N ILE A 165 9.07 19.76 10.13
CA ILE A 165 8.57 18.92 9.05
C ILE A 165 9.69 17.99 8.58
N PRO A 166 9.85 16.81 9.21
CA PRO A 166 10.74 15.77 8.69
C PRO A 166 10.15 15.20 7.40
N ILE A 167 10.99 14.99 6.39
CA ILE A 167 10.60 14.49 5.07
C ILE A 167 11.43 13.27 4.68
N ILE A 168 10.81 12.30 3.99
CA ILE A 168 11.48 11.15 3.40
C ILE A 168 11.39 11.25 1.88
N SER A 169 12.53 11.17 1.21
CA SER A 169 12.61 11.02 -0.24
C SER A 169 12.02 9.67 -0.69
N ALA A 170 11.40 9.64 -1.84
CA ALA A 170 10.90 8.40 -2.45
C ALA A 170 12.02 7.37 -2.67
N GLN A 171 13.23 7.83 -2.96
CA GLN A 171 14.40 6.97 -3.09
C GLN A 171 14.73 6.23 -1.78
N ILE A 172 14.67 6.91 -0.64
CA ILE A 172 14.88 6.28 0.68
C ILE A 172 13.73 5.31 0.99
N GLY A 173 12.49 5.71 0.68
CA GLY A 173 11.29 4.89 0.92
C GLY A 173 11.20 3.63 0.05
N ASN A 174 11.89 3.62 -1.09
CA ASN A 174 11.93 2.50 -2.04
C ASN A 174 13.38 2.00 -2.22
N PRO A 175 13.92 1.22 -1.27
CA PRO A 175 15.31 0.75 -1.34
C PRO A 175 15.49 -0.27 -2.47
N SER A 176 16.68 -0.31 -3.05
CA SER A 176 17.09 -1.43 -3.87
C SER A 176 17.36 -2.65 -2.98
N LEU A 177 16.69 -3.76 -3.26
CA LEU A 177 16.75 -4.98 -2.45
C LEU A 177 17.34 -6.13 -3.29
N THR A 178 18.60 -6.44 -3.06
CA THR A 178 19.27 -7.58 -3.72
C THR A 178 19.86 -8.51 -2.67
N TRP A 179 19.50 -9.80 -2.76
CA TRP A 179 20.00 -10.82 -1.86
C TRP A 179 21.27 -11.46 -2.41
N ASN A 180 22.29 -11.50 -1.58
CA ASN A 180 23.52 -12.25 -1.81
C ASN A 180 23.40 -13.60 -1.12
N ILE A 181 23.48 -14.68 -1.89
CA ILE A 181 23.31 -16.05 -1.41
C ILE A 181 24.70 -16.70 -1.35
N SER A 182 25.03 -17.34 -0.21
CA SER A 182 26.27 -18.12 -0.08
C SER A 182 26.28 -19.32 -1.05
N PRO A 183 27.45 -19.80 -1.47
CA PRO A 183 27.54 -20.93 -2.41
C PRO A 183 26.84 -22.21 -1.95
N ASP A 184 26.76 -22.44 -0.65
CA ASP A 184 26.04 -23.58 -0.03
C ASP A 184 24.54 -23.31 0.16
N GLY A 185 24.06 -22.08 -0.18
CA GLY A 185 22.69 -21.66 -0.01
C GLY A 185 22.22 -21.57 1.46
N ASN A 186 23.14 -21.57 2.43
CA ASN A 186 22.79 -21.56 3.85
C ASN A 186 22.67 -20.15 4.43
N ILE A 187 23.32 -19.18 3.80
CA ILE A 187 23.30 -17.79 4.26
C ILE A 187 22.77 -16.91 3.13
N TRP A 188 21.69 -16.21 3.43
CA TRP A 188 21.10 -15.20 2.56
C TRP A 188 21.27 -13.84 3.22
N LYS A 189 21.98 -12.94 2.56
CA LYS A 189 22.28 -11.61 3.09
C LYS A 189 21.75 -10.55 2.14
N LEU A 190 20.91 -9.68 2.68
CA LEU A 190 20.45 -8.46 2.05
C LEU A 190 21.23 -7.27 2.65
N VAL A 191 21.76 -6.42 1.80
CA VAL A 191 22.27 -5.10 2.17
C VAL A 191 21.45 -4.10 1.38
N PRO A 192 20.37 -3.56 1.96
CA PRO A 192 19.56 -2.56 1.28
C PRO A 192 20.41 -1.35 0.92
N ASP A 193 20.12 -0.76 -0.23
CA ASP A 193 20.72 0.51 -0.59
C ASP A 193 20.36 1.56 0.47
N THR A 194 21.34 1.98 1.25
CA THR A 194 21.20 3.03 2.26
C THR A 194 21.40 4.37 1.59
N GLN A 195 20.53 4.73 0.66
CA GLN A 195 20.58 6.02 0.01
C GLN A 195 20.67 7.16 1.04
N PRO A 196 21.37 8.24 0.71
CA PRO A 196 21.48 9.36 1.62
C PRO A 196 20.12 9.91 1.99
N MET A 197 20.04 10.51 3.17
CA MET A 197 18.88 11.28 3.62
C MET A 197 18.43 12.28 2.54
N PRO A 198 17.20 12.83 2.65
CA PRO A 198 16.72 13.83 1.70
C PRO A 198 17.80 14.85 1.38
N THR A 199 17.96 15.18 0.11
CA THR A 199 18.97 16.15 -0.33
C THR A 199 18.65 17.54 0.20
N ASN A 200 19.66 18.40 0.28
CA ASN A 200 19.43 19.80 0.61
C ASN A 200 18.50 20.50 -0.39
N ASN A 201 18.52 20.05 -1.66
CA ASN A 201 17.61 20.57 -2.69
C ASN A 201 16.17 20.18 -2.42
N GLN A 202 15.90 18.93 -1.99
CA GLN A 202 14.56 18.50 -1.61
C GLN A 202 14.05 19.26 -0.40
N ILE A 203 14.87 19.41 0.64
CA ILE A 203 14.53 20.20 1.83
C ILE A 203 14.21 21.64 1.45
N LYS A 204 15.04 22.25 0.60
CA LYS A 204 14.88 23.62 0.11
C LYS A 204 13.59 23.75 -0.72
N ALA A 205 13.31 22.81 -1.63
CA ALA A 205 12.11 22.85 -2.46
C ALA A 205 10.83 22.80 -1.63
N VAL A 206 10.78 21.93 -0.62
CA VAL A 206 9.63 21.84 0.30
C VAL A 206 9.51 23.12 1.13
N TYR A 207 10.61 23.64 1.67
CA TYR A 207 10.61 24.86 2.46
C TYR A 207 10.11 26.06 1.67
N GLU A 208 10.68 26.29 0.48
CA GLU A 208 10.27 27.40 -0.40
C GLU A 208 8.80 27.29 -0.81
N TYR A 209 8.34 26.08 -1.09
CA TYR A 209 6.95 25.84 -1.47
C TYR A 209 5.95 26.15 -0.34
N ILE A 210 6.27 25.74 0.88
CA ILE A 210 5.40 25.98 2.05
C ILE A 210 5.42 27.45 2.46
N THR A 211 6.61 28.09 2.39
CA THR A 211 6.80 29.47 2.87
C THR A 211 6.58 30.54 1.80
N ALA A 212 6.22 30.15 0.58
CA ALA A 212 6.01 31.09 -0.53
C ALA A 212 4.99 32.16 -0.15
N LEU A 213 5.38 33.42 -0.37
CA LEU A 213 4.53 34.58 -0.06
C LEU A 213 3.23 34.57 -0.86
N GLY A 214 2.13 34.92 -0.19
CA GLY A 214 0.82 35.05 -0.83
C GLY A 214 0.09 33.71 -1.10
N THR A 215 0.65 32.57 -0.68
CA THR A 215 0.05 31.25 -0.98
C THR A 215 -0.82 30.68 0.13
N ALA A 216 -0.83 31.30 1.30
CA ALA A 216 -1.61 30.82 2.45
C ALA A 216 -1.38 29.34 2.83
N ARG A 217 -0.15 28.81 2.63
CA ARG A 217 0.19 27.42 2.92
C ARG A 217 0.70 27.20 4.33
N LYS A 218 1.12 28.24 5.02
CA LYS A 218 1.55 28.19 6.44
C LYS A 218 0.71 29.10 7.32
N GLY A 219 0.64 28.77 8.61
CA GLY A 219 0.08 29.69 9.60
C GLY A 219 0.90 31.01 9.67
N LEU A 220 0.22 32.12 9.93
CA LEU A 220 0.87 33.45 9.93
C LEU A 220 2.01 33.54 10.96
N THR A 221 1.85 32.90 12.10
CA THR A 221 2.78 32.94 13.22
C THR A 221 3.78 31.79 13.24
N ASP A 222 3.59 30.80 12.36
CA ASP A 222 4.36 29.58 12.40
C ASP A 222 5.73 29.78 11.77
N VAL A 223 6.75 29.27 12.45
CA VAL A 223 8.13 29.18 11.95
C VAL A 223 8.34 27.74 11.45
N VAL A 224 8.32 27.58 10.14
CA VAL A 224 8.47 26.27 9.50
C VAL A 224 9.94 25.89 9.41
N VAL A 225 10.25 24.66 9.83
CA VAL A 225 11.58 24.05 9.73
C VAL A 225 11.45 22.71 9.02
N VAL A 226 11.84 22.65 7.75
CA VAL A 226 11.92 21.41 7.00
C VAL A 226 13.27 20.75 7.24
N GLN A 227 13.27 19.46 7.57
CA GLN A 227 14.50 18.77 7.97
C GLN A 227 14.52 17.30 7.50
N ALA A 228 15.72 16.72 7.48
CA ALA A 228 15.87 15.27 7.33
C ALA A 228 15.41 14.56 8.60
N PRO A 229 14.87 13.32 8.50
CA PRO A 229 14.53 12.53 9.67
C PRO A 229 15.81 12.10 10.42
N ARG A 230 15.65 11.76 11.71
CA ARG A 230 16.74 11.18 12.50
C ARG A 230 16.87 9.68 12.18
N PRO A 231 17.97 9.22 11.56
CA PRO A 231 18.12 7.81 11.23
C PRO A 231 18.50 6.99 12.47
N ILE A 232 17.87 5.84 12.65
CA ILE A 232 18.25 4.82 13.61
C ILE A 232 18.65 3.58 12.82
N PHE A 233 19.93 3.28 12.80
CA PHE A 233 20.45 2.12 12.06
C PHE A 233 20.35 0.86 12.90
N THR A 234 19.82 -0.19 12.30
CA THR A 234 19.73 -1.52 12.92
C THR A 234 20.10 -2.62 11.91
N THR A 235 20.35 -3.82 12.43
CA THR A 235 20.61 -5.00 11.62
C THR A 235 19.69 -6.14 12.06
N ILE A 236 19.24 -6.96 11.13
CA ILE A 236 18.41 -8.12 11.43
C ILE A 236 19.23 -9.39 11.11
N ASN A 237 19.42 -10.24 12.13
CA ASN A 237 20.08 -11.53 11.96
C ASN A 237 19.20 -12.61 12.56
N ILE A 238 18.86 -13.63 11.75
CA ILE A 238 17.90 -14.66 12.14
C ILE A 238 18.47 -16.04 11.76
N ASP A 239 18.38 -16.98 12.68
CA ASP A 239 18.61 -18.40 12.45
C ASP A 239 17.27 -19.10 12.21
N LEU A 240 17.19 -19.92 11.16
CA LEU A 240 16.00 -20.62 10.72
C LEU A 240 16.22 -22.14 10.73
N TRP A 241 15.25 -22.87 11.26
CA TRP A 241 15.14 -24.34 11.17
C TRP A 241 13.85 -24.66 10.40
N LEU A 242 13.94 -25.63 9.48
CA LEU A 242 12.83 -26.02 8.63
C LEU A 242 12.24 -27.36 9.07
N PHE A 243 10.98 -27.61 8.72
CA PHE A 243 10.41 -28.95 8.87
C PHE A 243 11.09 -29.94 7.92
N PRO A 244 11.23 -31.24 8.31
CA PRO A 244 11.70 -32.27 7.42
C PRO A 244 10.85 -32.40 6.17
N GLY A 245 11.48 -32.53 4.99
CA GLY A 245 10.78 -32.71 3.71
C GLY A 245 10.36 -31.44 3.00
N VAL A 246 10.58 -30.26 3.59
CA VAL A 246 10.33 -28.98 2.94
C VAL A 246 11.50 -28.60 2.04
N ASP A 247 11.18 -28.06 0.84
CA ASP A 247 12.23 -27.55 -0.05
C ASP A 247 12.88 -26.31 0.54
N LYS A 248 14.16 -26.43 0.88
CA LYS A 248 14.97 -25.38 1.49
C LYS A 248 15.00 -24.11 0.65
N GLN A 249 15.20 -24.26 -0.67
CA GLN A 249 15.43 -23.10 -1.54
C GLN A 249 14.15 -22.25 -1.66
N THR A 250 13.02 -22.90 -1.89
CA THR A 250 11.72 -22.23 -1.98
C THR A 250 11.40 -21.50 -0.69
N LEU A 251 11.56 -22.15 0.46
CA LEU A 251 11.22 -21.52 1.74
C LEU A 251 12.15 -20.37 2.11
N MET A 252 13.46 -20.51 1.84
CA MET A 252 14.39 -19.39 2.05
C MET A 252 14.09 -18.20 1.11
N GLN A 253 13.60 -18.47 -0.11
CA GLN A 253 13.14 -17.41 -1.03
C GLN A 253 11.91 -16.70 -0.49
N ASP A 254 10.93 -17.44 0.03
CA ASP A 254 9.71 -16.88 0.61
C ASP A 254 10.03 -16.02 1.85
N ALA A 255 10.92 -16.54 2.72
CA ALA A 255 11.40 -15.79 3.87
C ALA A 255 12.16 -14.50 3.47
N ALA A 256 12.96 -14.58 2.41
CA ALA A 256 13.68 -13.44 1.87
C ALA A 256 12.72 -12.38 1.30
N THR A 257 11.66 -12.81 0.61
CA THR A 257 10.62 -11.92 0.08
C THR A 257 9.90 -11.21 1.21
N ALA A 258 9.44 -11.93 2.22
CA ALA A 258 8.77 -11.36 3.38
C ALA A 258 9.65 -10.36 4.15
N MET A 259 10.95 -10.67 4.31
CA MET A 259 11.88 -9.73 4.94
C MET A 259 12.15 -8.50 4.07
N SER A 260 12.12 -8.62 2.74
CA SER A 260 12.23 -7.48 1.83
C SER A 260 11.04 -6.54 1.96
N GLU A 261 9.85 -7.09 2.08
CA GLU A 261 8.63 -6.33 2.34
C GLU A 261 8.69 -5.62 3.70
N LEU A 262 9.16 -6.30 4.75
CA LEU A 262 9.34 -5.68 6.06
C LEU A 262 10.35 -4.53 6.01
N VAL A 263 11.51 -4.70 5.34
CA VAL A 263 12.51 -3.65 5.18
C VAL A 263 11.92 -2.40 4.51
N THR A 264 11.08 -2.61 3.50
CA THR A 264 10.41 -1.50 2.80
C THR A 264 9.35 -0.83 3.69
N ALA A 265 8.55 -1.63 4.39
CA ALA A 265 7.51 -1.12 5.30
C ALA A 265 8.08 -0.32 6.49
N MET A 266 9.28 -0.69 6.97
CA MET A 266 9.93 0.04 8.09
C MET A 266 10.49 1.40 7.69
N ARG A 267 10.61 1.70 6.39
CA ARG A 267 11.11 3.01 5.93
C ARG A 267 10.01 4.07 5.92
N TRP A 268 9.41 4.27 7.07
CA TRP A 268 8.35 5.23 7.33
C TRP A 268 8.65 6.03 8.57
N LEU A 269 8.28 7.33 8.62
CA LEU A 269 8.50 8.16 9.80
C LEU A 269 7.73 7.62 11.01
N GLY A 270 8.41 7.48 12.14
CA GLY A 270 7.83 7.01 13.38
C GLY A 270 7.43 5.53 13.40
N ALA A 271 7.89 4.73 12.43
CA ALA A 271 7.62 3.29 12.41
C ALA A 271 8.58 2.56 13.36
N ASP A 272 8.02 1.93 14.40
CA ASP A 272 8.78 1.11 15.34
C ASP A 272 9.08 -0.27 14.75
N LEU A 273 10.33 -0.71 14.84
CA LEU A 273 10.69 -2.09 14.52
C LEU A 273 10.60 -2.94 15.77
N THR A 274 9.55 -3.75 15.86
CA THR A 274 9.35 -4.66 16.99
C THR A 274 9.83 -6.08 16.67
N LEU A 275 10.24 -6.83 17.69
CA LEU A 275 10.56 -8.24 17.52
C LEU A 275 9.34 -9.03 16.99
N LEU A 276 8.14 -8.62 17.39
CA LEU A 276 6.90 -9.22 16.90
C LEU A 276 6.69 -8.99 15.40
N SER A 277 7.05 -7.81 14.86
CA SER A 277 6.93 -7.54 13.42
C SER A 277 7.90 -8.40 12.59
N ILE A 278 9.10 -8.62 13.11
CA ILE A 278 10.09 -9.52 12.50
C ILE A 278 9.61 -10.97 12.56
N ASP A 279 9.12 -11.41 13.72
CA ASP A 279 8.59 -12.74 13.92
C ASP A 279 7.36 -12.99 13.03
N GLY A 280 6.44 -12.03 12.97
CA GLY A 280 5.25 -12.10 12.13
C GLY A 280 5.54 -12.20 10.64
N ALA A 281 6.54 -11.47 10.14
CA ALA A 281 6.97 -11.56 8.74
C ALA A 281 7.48 -12.95 8.35
N LEU A 282 8.03 -13.70 9.31
CA LEU A 282 8.53 -15.06 9.12
C LEU A 282 7.53 -16.17 9.49
N THR A 283 6.26 -15.83 9.67
CA THR A 283 5.21 -16.83 9.96
C THR A 283 4.77 -17.50 8.65
N GLN A 284 5.56 -18.45 8.19
CA GLN A 284 5.31 -19.22 6.97
C GLN A 284 5.20 -20.72 7.29
N ALA A 285 4.31 -21.40 6.53
CA ALA A 285 4.22 -22.86 6.62
C ALA A 285 5.56 -23.49 6.16
N GLY A 286 6.18 -24.26 7.04
CA GLY A 286 7.46 -24.92 6.72
C GLY A 286 8.64 -24.45 7.57
N ILE A 287 8.55 -23.33 8.28
CA ILE A 287 9.53 -22.94 9.28
C ILE A 287 9.20 -23.68 10.59
N TYR A 288 10.11 -24.57 11.03
CA TYR A 288 9.97 -25.29 12.28
C TYR A 288 10.26 -24.41 13.49
N ASN A 289 11.37 -23.68 13.44
CA ASN A 289 11.78 -22.76 14.50
C ASN A 289 12.60 -21.62 13.94
N ARG A 290 12.62 -20.51 14.67
CA ARG A 290 13.43 -19.33 14.34
C ARG A 290 13.96 -18.67 15.59
N THR A 291 15.16 -18.13 15.51
CA THR A 291 15.79 -17.38 16.59
C THR A 291 16.29 -16.04 16.06
N ILE A 292 15.71 -14.95 16.56
CA ILE A 292 16.18 -13.60 16.26
C ILE A 292 17.41 -13.31 17.11
N ILE A 293 18.55 -13.12 16.46
CA ILE A 293 19.82 -12.84 17.13
C ILE A 293 20.01 -11.33 17.27
N SER A 294 19.56 -10.58 16.28
CA SER A 294 19.56 -9.12 16.27
C SER A 294 18.32 -8.64 15.52
N PRO A 295 17.64 -7.59 15.98
CA PRO A 295 17.84 -6.88 17.25
C PRO A 295 17.43 -7.73 18.47
N THR A 296 17.96 -7.39 19.66
CA THR A 296 17.65 -8.09 20.91
C THR A 296 16.46 -7.47 21.66
N ALA A 297 16.01 -6.30 21.24
CA ALA A 297 14.88 -5.57 21.79
C ALA A 297 14.21 -4.75 20.70
N ASP A 298 12.99 -4.30 20.97
CA ASP A 298 12.26 -3.41 20.08
C ASP A 298 13.03 -2.09 19.86
N THR A 299 13.02 -1.60 18.61
CA THR A 299 13.60 -0.32 18.25
C THR A 299 12.47 0.69 18.13
N ASN A 300 12.27 1.48 19.18
CA ASN A 300 11.25 2.52 19.21
C ASN A 300 11.78 3.82 18.60
N VAL A 301 10.94 4.49 17.85
CA VAL A 301 11.31 5.69 17.07
C VAL A 301 10.32 6.81 17.35
N ASP A 302 10.83 8.01 17.58
CA ASP A 302 9.97 9.18 17.68
C ASP A 302 9.40 9.57 16.29
N PRO A 303 8.32 10.36 16.22
CA PRO A 303 7.70 10.74 14.94
C PRO A 303 8.62 11.51 13.98
N THR A 304 9.81 11.95 14.42
CA THR A 304 10.81 12.59 13.57
C THR A 304 11.89 11.64 13.08
N GLY A 305 11.90 10.42 13.59
CA GLY A 305 12.89 9.41 13.28
C GLY A 305 12.46 8.43 12.20
N ILE A 306 13.42 7.68 11.70
CA ILE A 306 13.23 6.58 10.75
C ILE A 306 14.14 5.42 11.10
N VAL A 307 13.61 4.19 11.09
CA VAL A 307 14.44 2.98 11.18
C VAL A 307 15.04 2.67 9.81
N ILE A 308 16.35 2.51 9.78
CA ILE A 308 17.07 2.07 8.58
C ILE A 308 17.72 0.72 8.88
N ILE A 309 17.19 -0.33 8.27
CA ILE A 309 17.75 -1.67 8.38
C ILE A 309 18.96 -1.73 7.46
N SER A 310 20.17 -1.73 8.04
CA SER A 310 21.43 -1.72 7.31
C SER A 310 21.77 -3.04 6.68
N SER A 311 21.32 -4.15 7.25
CA SER A 311 21.45 -5.48 6.67
C SER A 311 20.45 -6.45 7.28
N VAL A 312 20.02 -7.41 6.47
CA VAL A 312 19.26 -8.58 6.92
C VAL A 312 20.07 -9.82 6.60
N GLN A 313 20.20 -10.73 7.54
CA GLN A 313 20.86 -12.01 7.34
C GLN A 313 19.96 -13.14 7.83
N LEU A 314 19.58 -14.03 6.91
CA LEU A 314 18.88 -15.27 7.19
C LEU A 314 19.88 -16.42 7.13
N ARG A 315 19.92 -17.27 8.14
CA ARG A 315 20.82 -18.42 8.21
C ARG A 315 20.04 -19.70 8.41
N TYR A 316 20.14 -20.59 7.46
CA TYR A 316 19.62 -21.94 7.60
C TYR A 316 20.53 -22.76 8.54
N ARG A 317 19.95 -23.38 9.56
CA ARG A 317 20.64 -24.14 10.59
C ARG A 317 20.39 -25.64 10.53
N GLY A 318 19.45 -26.08 9.70
CA GLY A 318 19.08 -27.49 9.56
C GLY A 318 17.57 -27.69 9.63
N THR A 319 17.18 -28.96 9.68
CA THR A 319 15.78 -29.37 9.90
C THR A 319 15.58 -29.66 11.39
N GLY A 320 14.41 -29.26 11.89
CA GLY A 320 13.94 -29.63 13.23
C GLY A 320 13.55 -31.12 13.24
N GLU A 321 13.80 -31.80 14.33
CA GLU A 321 13.35 -33.19 14.59
C GLU A 321 11.94 -33.18 15.17
#